data_ad582bb69c92229922b48bd4bb725fed
#
_entry.id   ad582bb69c92229922b48bd4bb725fed
#
_cell.length_a   1.000
_cell.length_b   1.000
_cell.length_c   1.000
_cell.angle_alpha   90.00
_cell.angle_beta   90.00
_cell.angle_gamma   90.00
#
_symmetry.space_group_name_H-M   'P 1'
#
loop_
_entity.id
_entity.type
_entity.pdbx_description
1 polymer ?
#
loop_
_entity_poly.entity_id
_entity_poly.type
_entity_poly.pdbx_seq_one_letter_code
_entity_poly.pdbx_strand_id
1 'polypeptide(L)'
;LSKDTFIFELKQNGLVIQSGIFKTSVEPGTTKTMPVQFKQINTPGYYTKTIYYKTPLGIQSFDQQVFEVKQDQPKEQAMLVVEGKETIGIQFIDTEYLFDKRKGLVSIQVNDEEILKQAPKPVFYRALTDNDRGAKQTYANWLNASLFQNVVDFKMIRNSKCAQMIYTIQLESIEEECKLVYTVYNNQSIQIQLHLDKNSQRQTLPLFGIEFALKKEFKNFAYFGKGEKDTYIDRDHALTDFYFENVDTNYIPYLKPQEHGNHTDCKWCSLSNDTIQVNIKSEKMECMASKYSFMHLYNANHTFELPQTNTTHLRITKQQMGVGGINSWGAKVQPQYLIDQSKNLDFTCTLYISKKD
;
A
#
# COMPACT_ATOMS: atom_id res chain seq x y z
N LEU A 1 -38.67 2.99 -25.16
CA LEU A 1 -37.42 2.72 -24.44
C LEU A 1 -37.67 2.85 -22.94
N SER A 2 -37.36 1.82 -22.15
CA SER A 2 -37.42 1.88 -20.69
C SER A 2 -36.53 3.01 -20.22
N LYS A 3 -37.01 3.86 -19.29
CA LYS A 3 -36.20 4.92 -18.73
C LYS A 3 -35.05 4.27 -17.93
N ASP A 4 -33.82 4.55 -18.34
CA ASP A 4 -32.64 4.09 -17.63
C ASP A 4 -32.59 4.69 -16.22
N THR A 5 -32.15 3.89 -15.26
CA THR A 5 -32.06 4.29 -13.85
C THR A 5 -30.63 4.55 -13.46
N PHE A 6 -30.41 5.73 -12.94
CA PHE A 6 -29.09 6.16 -12.39
C PHE A 6 -29.24 6.42 -10.90
N ILE A 7 -28.26 5.98 -10.14
CA ILE A 7 -28.14 6.23 -8.71
C ILE A 7 -26.90 7.09 -8.53
N PHE A 8 -26.99 8.15 -7.74
CA PHE A 8 -25.81 8.89 -7.31
C PHE A 8 -25.63 8.78 -5.79
N GLU A 9 -24.39 8.72 -5.36
CA GLU A 9 -24.01 8.66 -3.96
C GLU A 9 -22.84 9.59 -3.70
N LEU A 10 -22.88 10.26 -2.54
CA LEU A 10 -21.78 10.95 -1.91
C LEU A 10 -21.47 10.19 -0.62
N LYS A 11 -20.24 9.69 -0.50
CA LYS A 11 -19.78 9.02 0.70
C LYS A 11 -18.64 9.80 1.35
N GLN A 12 -18.53 9.70 2.66
CA GLN A 12 -17.39 10.13 3.46
C GLN A 12 -16.85 8.93 4.23
N ASN A 13 -15.60 8.56 4.01
CA ASN A 13 -14.96 7.40 4.66
C ASN A 13 -15.84 6.13 4.58
N GLY A 14 -16.43 5.87 3.43
CA GLY A 14 -17.32 4.72 3.17
C GLY A 14 -18.79 4.91 3.60
N LEU A 15 -19.12 5.92 4.36
CA LEU A 15 -20.49 6.18 4.82
C LEU A 15 -21.25 7.06 3.83
N VAL A 16 -22.43 6.62 3.40
CA VAL A 16 -23.30 7.41 2.51
C VAL A 16 -23.87 8.59 3.27
N ILE A 17 -23.50 9.82 2.85
CA ILE A 17 -23.99 11.08 3.43
C ILE A 17 -25.03 11.77 2.55
N GLN A 18 -25.15 11.37 1.29
CA GLN A 18 -26.21 11.76 0.36
C GLN A 18 -26.36 10.70 -0.71
N SER A 19 -27.59 10.42 -1.09
CA SER A 19 -27.90 9.60 -2.25
C SER A 19 -29.17 10.07 -2.94
N GLY A 20 -29.35 9.66 -4.20
CA GLY A 20 -30.58 9.91 -4.95
C GLY A 20 -30.64 9.06 -6.20
N ILE A 21 -31.84 9.07 -6.82
CA ILE A 21 -32.12 8.30 -8.02
C ILE A 21 -32.69 9.26 -9.06
N PHE A 22 -32.23 9.15 -10.30
CA PHE A 22 -32.89 9.81 -11.43
C PHE A 22 -33.08 8.83 -12.59
N LYS A 23 -34.11 9.09 -13.38
CA LYS A 23 -34.45 8.30 -14.56
C LYS A 23 -34.39 9.18 -15.79
N THR A 24 -33.73 8.73 -16.81
CA THR A 24 -33.66 9.47 -18.09
C THR A 24 -33.62 8.50 -19.24
N SER A 25 -33.93 9.01 -20.43
CA SER A 25 -33.71 8.31 -21.69
C SER A 25 -32.81 9.19 -22.57
N VAL A 26 -31.98 8.56 -23.35
CA VAL A 26 -31.11 9.21 -24.32
C VAL A 26 -31.34 8.55 -25.67
N GLU A 27 -31.61 9.35 -26.70
CA GLU A 27 -31.80 8.83 -28.06
C GLU A 27 -30.46 8.33 -28.63
N PRO A 28 -30.49 7.27 -29.45
CA PRO A 28 -29.25 6.77 -30.10
C PRO A 28 -28.48 7.88 -30.82
N GLY A 29 -27.18 7.91 -30.62
CA GLY A 29 -26.29 8.89 -31.25
C GLY A 29 -26.32 10.31 -30.64
N THR A 30 -27.04 10.51 -29.54
CA THR A 30 -27.11 11.80 -28.83
C THR A 30 -26.46 11.74 -27.45
N THR A 31 -26.10 12.91 -26.94
CA THR A 31 -25.60 13.07 -25.57
C THR A 31 -26.55 13.95 -24.77
N LYS A 32 -26.80 13.55 -23.52
CA LYS A 32 -27.64 14.33 -22.60
C LYS A 32 -26.87 14.62 -21.31
N THR A 33 -26.75 15.89 -20.95
CA THR A 33 -26.13 16.33 -19.70
C THR A 33 -27.21 16.51 -18.64
N MET A 34 -26.99 15.91 -17.47
CA MET A 34 -27.89 16.00 -16.32
C MET A 34 -27.11 16.58 -15.12
N PRO A 35 -27.54 17.71 -14.53
CA PRO A 35 -26.89 18.24 -13.35
C PRO A 35 -27.26 17.41 -12.12
N VAL A 36 -26.26 17.01 -11.35
CA VAL A 36 -26.42 16.38 -10.03
C VAL A 36 -25.86 17.33 -8.99
N GLN A 37 -26.70 17.77 -8.06
CA GLN A 37 -26.27 18.64 -6.97
C GLN A 37 -25.84 17.82 -5.75
N PHE A 38 -24.59 17.98 -5.35
CA PHE A 38 -24.07 17.42 -4.12
C PHE A 38 -24.06 18.47 -3.01
N LYS A 39 -24.25 18.01 -1.76
CA LYS A 39 -24.10 18.86 -0.58
C LYS A 39 -22.72 19.49 -0.53
N GLN A 40 -22.64 20.70 0.01
CA GLN A 40 -21.35 21.30 0.33
C GLN A 40 -20.63 20.49 1.40
N ILE A 41 -19.34 20.28 1.20
CA ILE A 41 -18.50 19.43 2.04
C ILE A 41 -17.44 20.30 2.68
N ASN A 42 -17.42 20.32 4.02
CA ASN A 42 -16.46 21.11 4.80
C ASN A 42 -15.74 20.29 5.89
N THR A 43 -16.18 19.05 6.12
CA THR A 43 -15.59 18.17 7.14
C THR A 43 -14.35 17.47 6.57
N PRO A 44 -13.23 17.41 7.30
CA PRO A 44 -12.06 16.65 6.86
C PRO A 44 -12.38 15.17 6.63
N GLY A 45 -11.75 14.58 5.61
CA GLY A 45 -11.91 13.17 5.28
C GLY A 45 -11.77 12.88 3.79
N TYR A 46 -11.90 11.61 3.46
CA TYR A 46 -11.90 11.13 2.08
C TYR A 46 -13.31 10.95 1.58
N TYR A 47 -13.56 11.41 0.37
CA TYR A 47 -14.89 11.44 -0.22
C TYR A 47 -14.91 10.76 -1.58
N THR A 48 -16.05 10.09 -1.87
CA THR A 48 -16.36 9.62 -3.21
C THR A 48 -17.70 10.19 -3.67
N LYS A 49 -17.73 10.73 -4.90
CA LYS A 49 -18.96 11.01 -5.64
C LYS A 49 -19.09 9.95 -6.71
N THR A 50 -20.08 9.11 -6.62
CA THR A 50 -20.25 7.99 -7.54
C THR A 50 -21.62 8.07 -8.22
N ILE A 51 -21.66 7.81 -9.53
CA ILE A 51 -22.87 7.63 -10.31
C ILE A 51 -22.86 6.21 -10.86
N TYR A 52 -23.93 5.47 -10.59
CA TYR A 52 -24.11 4.11 -11.06
C TYR A 52 -25.20 4.07 -12.15
N TYR A 53 -24.94 3.36 -13.23
CA TYR A 53 -25.97 2.90 -14.16
C TYR A 53 -26.47 1.54 -13.68
N LYS A 54 -27.77 1.45 -13.37
CA LYS A 54 -28.39 0.25 -12.83
C LYS A 54 -29.44 -0.28 -13.74
N THR A 55 -29.37 -1.57 -14.03
CA THR A 55 -30.40 -2.35 -14.75
C THR A 55 -31.03 -3.39 -13.82
N PRO A 56 -32.07 -4.14 -14.25
CA PRO A 56 -32.57 -5.30 -13.51
C PRO A 56 -31.51 -6.38 -13.21
N LEU A 57 -30.43 -6.43 -14.00
CA LEU A 57 -29.28 -7.35 -13.79
C LEU A 57 -28.25 -6.82 -12.80
N GLY A 58 -28.50 -5.66 -12.19
CA GLY A 58 -27.58 -5.03 -11.24
C GLY A 58 -26.89 -3.78 -11.80
N ILE A 59 -25.80 -3.35 -11.15
CA ILE A 59 -24.97 -2.22 -11.60
C ILE A 59 -24.15 -2.67 -12.81
N GLN A 60 -24.28 -1.96 -13.93
CA GLN A 60 -23.61 -2.26 -15.20
C GLN A 60 -22.36 -1.42 -15.42
N SER A 61 -22.37 -0.18 -14.95
CA SER A 61 -21.22 0.72 -15.02
C SER A 61 -21.31 1.78 -13.94
N PHE A 62 -20.19 2.44 -13.70
CA PHE A 62 -20.10 3.57 -12.78
C PHE A 62 -19.11 4.60 -13.29
N ASP A 63 -19.28 5.84 -12.81
CA ASP A 63 -18.29 6.90 -12.86
C ASP A 63 -18.09 7.46 -11.46
N GLN A 64 -16.84 7.76 -11.09
CA GLN A 64 -16.48 8.11 -9.72
C GLN A 64 -15.43 9.21 -9.66
N GLN A 65 -15.67 10.20 -8.81
CA GLN A 65 -14.68 11.20 -8.40
C GLN A 65 -14.27 10.94 -6.96
N VAL A 66 -12.97 10.95 -6.71
CA VAL A 66 -12.35 10.78 -5.39
C VAL A 66 -11.62 12.06 -5.01
N PHE A 67 -11.83 12.57 -3.80
CA PHE A 67 -11.14 13.75 -3.30
C PHE A 67 -11.00 13.74 -1.79
N GLU A 68 -10.07 14.55 -1.30
CA GLU A 68 -9.78 14.72 0.13
C GLU A 68 -10.10 16.14 0.56
N VAL A 69 -10.78 16.27 1.69
CA VAL A 69 -10.81 17.51 2.48
C VAL A 69 -9.76 17.34 3.57
N LYS A 70 -8.70 18.13 3.48
CA LYS A 70 -7.52 17.98 4.36
C LYS A 70 -7.87 18.25 5.81
N GLN A 71 -7.30 17.47 6.68
CA GLN A 71 -7.30 17.69 8.13
C GLN A 71 -6.11 18.55 8.52
N ASP A 72 -6.26 19.33 9.60
CA ASP A 72 -5.14 20.03 10.20
C ASP A 72 -4.03 19.06 10.59
N GLN A 73 -2.78 19.52 10.44
CA GLN A 73 -1.63 18.72 10.81
C GLN A 73 -1.65 18.44 12.33
N PRO A 74 -1.19 17.25 12.77
CA PRO A 74 -1.01 16.98 14.19
C PRO A 74 -0.11 18.02 14.84
N LYS A 75 -0.39 18.33 16.11
CA LYS A 75 0.38 19.32 16.88
C LYS A 75 1.83 18.87 17.05
N GLU A 76 2.73 19.84 16.98
CA GLU A 76 4.14 19.64 17.30
C GLU A 76 4.32 19.29 18.78
N GLN A 77 5.27 18.40 19.06
CA GLN A 77 5.65 17.94 20.39
C GLN A 77 7.16 18.05 20.58
N ALA A 78 7.61 18.03 21.83
CA ALA A 78 9.02 17.92 22.13
C ALA A 78 9.57 16.58 21.64
N MET A 79 10.65 16.63 20.87
CA MET A 79 11.33 15.46 20.30
C MET A 79 12.72 15.38 20.92
N LEU A 80 12.99 14.31 21.68
CA LEU A 80 14.31 14.01 22.21
C LEU A 80 15.02 13.04 21.26
N VAL A 81 16.20 13.43 20.77
CA VAL A 81 17.04 12.60 19.90
C VAL A 81 18.30 12.23 20.64
N VAL A 82 18.53 10.94 20.83
CA VAL A 82 19.72 10.36 21.48
C VAL A 82 20.51 9.56 20.46
N GLU A 83 21.68 10.01 20.12
CA GLU A 83 22.58 9.31 19.20
C GLU A 83 23.60 8.47 19.96
N GLY A 84 23.52 7.17 19.83
CA GLY A 84 24.51 6.20 20.29
C GLY A 84 25.52 5.83 19.20
N LYS A 85 26.42 4.90 19.52
CA LYS A 85 27.42 4.39 18.58
C LYS A 85 26.77 3.68 17.39
N GLU A 86 25.86 2.77 17.64
CA GLU A 86 25.21 1.92 16.63
C GLU A 86 23.75 2.28 16.39
N THR A 87 23.12 3.01 17.31
CA THR A 87 21.69 3.28 17.29
C THR A 87 21.35 4.75 17.49
N ILE A 88 20.15 5.14 17.09
CA ILE A 88 19.56 6.45 17.31
C ILE A 88 18.17 6.23 17.91
N GLY A 89 17.95 6.72 19.13
CA GLY A 89 16.63 6.78 19.78
C GLY A 89 15.96 8.12 19.52
N ILE A 90 14.70 8.11 19.20
CA ILE A 90 13.87 9.31 19.09
C ILE A 90 12.64 9.12 19.97
N GLN A 91 12.53 9.95 21.00
CA GLN A 91 11.50 9.83 22.03
C GLN A 91 10.53 11.01 21.99
N PHE A 92 9.26 10.68 22.15
CA PHE A 92 8.15 11.57 22.42
C PHE A 92 7.52 11.20 23.78
N ILE A 93 6.40 11.80 24.12
CA ILE A 93 5.75 11.55 25.43
C ILE A 93 5.36 10.08 25.61
N ASP A 94 4.82 9.46 24.58
CA ASP A 94 4.23 8.11 24.61
C ASP A 94 4.69 7.20 23.46
N THR A 95 5.59 7.70 22.62
CA THR A 95 6.07 6.98 21.44
C THR A 95 7.59 7.06 21.38
N GLU A 96 8.22 5.93 21.10
CA GLU A 96 9.67 5.83 20.89
C GLU A 96 9.96 5.12 19.57
N TYR A 97 10.93 5.67 18.83
CA TYR A 97 11.50 5.09 17.61
C TYR A 97 12.97 4.77 17.84
N LEU A 98 13.38 3.54 17.52
CA LEU A 98 14.77 3.13 17.55
C LEU A 98 15.24 2.77 16.14
N PHE A 99 16.28 3.46 15.71
CA PHE A 99 16.98 3.20 14.44
C PHE A 99 18.33 2.57 14.71
N ASP A 100 18.63 1.48 14.01
CA ASP A 100 19.97 0.88 13.93
C ASP A 100 20.66 1.39 12.67
N LYS A 101 21.93 1.83 12.77
CA LYS A 101 22.66 2.42 11.64
C LYS A 101 22.94 1.45 10.49
N ARG A 102 22.69 0.14 10.68
CA ARG A 102 22.88 -0.92 9.67
C ARG A 102 21.60 -1.63 9.27
N LYS A 103 20.51 -1.49 10.06
CA LYS A 103 19.28 -2.25 9.86
C LYS A 103 18.04 -1.39 9.61
N GLY A 104 18.12 -0.08 9.77
CA GLY A 104 16.99 0.83 9.64
C GLY A 104 16.16 0.97 10.92
N LEU A 105 14.88 1.19 10.80
CA LEU A 105 13.93 1.35 11.90
C LEU A 105 13.65 -0.01 12.57
N VAL A 106 14.29 -0.29 13.70
CA VAL A 106 14.23 -1.62 14.34
C VAL A 106 13.15 -1.74 15.41
N SER A 107 12.65 -0.62 15.96
CA SER A 107 11.63 -0.62 16.99
C SER A 107 10.71 0.60 16.85
N ILE A 108 9.44 0.37 17.06
CA ILE A 108 8.40 1.38 17.29
C ILE A 108 7.67 0.96 18.56
N GLN A 109 7.77 1.75 19.62
CA GLN A 109 7.08 1.50 20.88
C GLN A 109 6.05 2.59 21.16
N VAL A 110 4.89 2.18 21.64
CA VAL A 110 3.83 3.08 22.14
C VAL A 110 3.41 2.62 23.52
N ASN A 111 3.63 3.45 24.55
CA ASN A 111 3.42 3.07 25.96
C ASN A 111 4.08 1.72 26.29
N ASP A 112 5.35 1.55 25.91
CA ASP A 112 6.17 0.32 26.09
C ASP A 112 5.69 -0.91 25.28
N GLU A 113 4.66 -0.78 24.46
CA GLU A 113 4.22 -1.85 23.55
C GLU A 113 4.97 -1.78 22.22
N GLU A 114 5.77 -2.81 21.94
CA GLU A 114 6.48 -2.95 20.65
C GLU A 114 5.52 -3.33 19.53
N ILE A 115 5.59 -2.61 18.42
CA ILE A 115 4.74 -2.81 17.24
C ILE A 115 5.43 -3.71 16.20
N LEU A 116 6.72 -3.46 15.95
CA LEU A 116 7.46 -4.14 14.91
C LEU A 116 7.88 -5.55 15.34
N LYS A 117 7.91 -6.46 14.40
CA LYS A 117 8.53 -7.77 14.52
C LYS A 117 9.91 -7.79 13.86
N GLN A 118 10.06 -7.02 12.80
CA GLN A 118 11.31 -6.81 12.06
C GLN A 118 11.33 -5.40 11.48
N ALA A 119 12.54 -4.88 11.22
CA ALA A 119 12.73 -3.61 10.55
C ALA A 119 12.05 -3.60 9.16
N PRO A 120 11.32 -2.54 8.80
CA PRO A 120 10.83 -2.36 7.45
C PRO A 120 11.97 -2.32 6.44
N LYS A 121 11.78 -2.93 5.29
CA LYS A 121 12.82 -3.01 4.26
C LYS A 121 12.27 -2.80 2.86
N PRO A 122 13.10 -2.32 1.92
CA PRO A 122 12.75 -2.31 0.51
C PRO A 122 12.36 -3.70 0.03
N VAL A 123 11.34 -3.76 -0.81
CA VAL A 123 10.89 -5.00 -1.45
C VAL A 123 10.69 -4.76 -2.94
N PHE A 124 11.21 -5.70 -3.74
CA PHE A 124 11.23 -5.64 -5.20
C PHE A 124 10.58 -6.87 -5.84
N TYR A 125 10.14 -7.81 -5.01
CA TYR A 125 9.64 -9.11 -5.42
C TYR A 125 8.27 -9.41 -4.81
N ARG A 126 7.45 -10.13 -5.57
CA ARG A 126 6.19 -10.73 -5.12
C ARG A 126 6.22 -12.23 -5.36
N ALA A 127 5.41 -13.00 -4.63
CA ALA A 127 5.24 -14.42 -4.94
C ALA A 127 4.72 -14.59 -6.38
N LEU A 128 5.30 -15.53 -7.11
CA LEU A 128 4.93 -15.77 -8.51
C LEU A 128 3.47 -16.21 -8.63
N THR A 129 2.74 -15.56 -9.53
CA THR A 129 1.41 -16.04 -9.94
C THR A 129 1.52 -17.26 -10.83
N ASP A 130 0.40 -17.98 -11.06
CA ASP A 130 0.36 -19.05 -12.05
C ASP A 130 0.70 -18.54 -13.46
N ASN A 131 0.32 -17.32 -13.78
CA ASN A 131 0.66 -16.68 -15.05
C ASN A 131 2.16 -16.42 -15.16
N ASP A 132 2.80 -15.90 -14.10
CA ASP A 132 4.26 -15.70 -14.07
C ASP A 132 4.98 -17.05 -14.32
N ARG A 133 4.56 -18.12 -13.64
CA ARG A 133 5.11 -19.47 -13.82
C ARG A 133 4.85 -20.01 -15.23
N GLY A 134 3.64 -19.85 -15.75
CA GLY A 134 3.28 -20.24 -17.11
C GLY A 134 4.12 -19.51 -18.17
N ALA A 135 4.43 -18.24 -17.94
CA ALA A 135 5.33 -17.44 -18.79
C ALA A 135 6.82 -17.71 -18.51
N LYS A 136 7.15 -18.71 -17.68
CA LYS A 136 8.53 -19.10 -17.26
C LYS A 136 9.32 -17.92 -16.66
N GLN A 137 8.64 -17.00 -15.97
CA GLN A 137 9.27 -15.89 -15.28
C GLN A 137 9.70 -16.35 -13.88
N THR A 138 10.89 -15.97 -13.46
CA THR A 138 11.41 -16.28 -12.13
C THR A 138 11.68 -15.04 -11.29
N TYR A 139 12.04 -13.93 -11.93
CA TYR A 139 12.46 -12.68 -11.31
C TYR A 139 13.52 -12.88 -10.21
N ALA A 140 14.40 -13.88 -10.38
CA ALA A 140 15.34 -14.35 -9.35
C ALA A 140 16.26 -13.24 -8.82
N ASN A 141 16.71 -12.32 -9.70
CA ASN A 141 17.56 -11.21 -9.27
C ASN A 141 16.80 -10.29 -8.30
N TRP A 142 15.51 -10.05 -8.54
CA TRP A 142 14.68 -9.21 -7.67
C TRP A 142 14.28 -9.92 -6.37
N LEU A 143 14.11 -11.24 -6.41
CA LEU A 143 13.97 -12.07 -5.21
C LEU A 143 15.20 -11.89 -4.32
N ASN A 144 16.40 -12.07 -4.88
CA ASN A 144 17.64 -11.92 -4.15
C ASN A 144 17.86 -10.48 -3.68
N ALA A 145 17.54 -9.45 -4.48
CA ALA A 145 17.59 -8.05 -4.09
C ALA A 145 16.64 -7.71 -2.93
N SER A 146 15.52 -8.45 -2.78
CA SER A 146 14.61 -8.29 -1.65
C SER A 146 15.08 -9.01 -0.38
N LEU A 147 15.84 -10.09 -0.51
CA LEU A 147 16.29 -10.93 0.60
C LEU A 147 17.66 -10.48 1.15
N PHE A 148 18.59 -10.13 0.27
CA PHE A 148 19.97 -9.85 0.60
C PHE A 148 20.28 -8.38 0.35
N GLN A 149 20.20 -7.59 1.41
CA GLN A 149 20.38 -6.14 1.40
C GLN A 149 21.43 -5.76 2.44
N ASN A 150 22.45 -5.00 2.02
CA ASN A 150 23.53 -4.54 2.88
C ASN A 150 23.54 -3.01 2.94
N VAL A 151 23.40 -2.44 4.13
CA VAL A 151 23.62 -1.00 4.31
C VAL A 151 25.12 -0.72 4.18
N VAL A 152 25.49 0.03 3.14
CA VAL A 152 26.88 0.39 2.84
C VAL A 152 27.24 1.80 3.26
N ASP A 153 26.27 2.69 3.42
CA ASP A 153 26.47 4.04 3.96
C ASP A 153 25.25 4.47 4.81
N PHE A 154 25.53 5.23 5.86
CA PHE A 154 24.53 5.80 6.74
C PHE A 154 24.87 7.24 7.06
N LYS A 155 23.88 8.13 6.96
CA LYS A 155 23.99 9.54 7.35
C LYS A 155 22.80 9.97 8.17
N MET A 156 23.05 10.80 9.17
CA MET A 156 22.02 11.47 9.95
C MET A 156 22.10 12.97 9.77
N ILE A 157 20.94 13.60 9.54
CA ILE A 157 20.79 15.06 9.49
C ILE A 157 19.67 15.42 10.47
N ARG A 158 19.86 16.41 11.31
CA ARG A 158 18.83 16.86 12.24
C ARG A 158 18.76 18.37 12.37
N ASN A 159 17.57 18.85 12.67
CA ASN A 159 17.30 20.24 13.07
C ASN A 159 16.22 20.26 14.18
N SER A 160 15.70 21.44 14.53
CA SER A 160 14.68 21.56 15.58
C SER A 160 13.31 20.94 15.23
N LYS A 161 13.04 20.64 13.96
CA LYS A 161 11.75 20.14 13.48
C LYS A 161 11.75 18.66 13.09
N CYS A 162 12.92 18.13 12.71
CA CYS A 162 13.01 16.75 12.26
C CYS A 162 14.40 16.15 12.42
N ALA A 163 14.45 14.81 12.44
CA ALA A 163 15.64 14.00 12.32
C ALA A 163 15.51 13.08 11.10
N GLN A 164 16.51 13.10 10.23
CA GLN A 164 16.52 12.33 9.00
C GLN A 164 17.64 11.29 9.05
N MET A 165 17.29 10.02 8.84
CA MET A 165 18.20 8.88 8.73
C MET A 165 18.21 8.42 7.28
N ILE A 166 19.38 8.49 6.63
CA ILE A 166 19.60 8.19 5.21
C ILE A 166 20.45 6.92 5.13
N TYR A 167 19.89 5.88 4.52
CA TYR A 167 20.53 4.60 4.29
C TYR A 167 20.80 4.42 2.80
N THR A 168 22.05 4.12 2.44
CA THR A 168 22.40 3.60 1.12
C THR A 168 22.52 2.08 1.23
N ILE A 169 21.72 1.37 0.46
CA ILE A 169 21.57 -0.08 0.53
C ILE A 169 22.06 -0.69 -0.77
N GLN A 170 23.07 -1.55 -0.69
CA GLN A 170 23.58 -2.34 -1.81
C GLN A 170 22.64 -3.51 -2.09
N LEU A 171 22.27 -3.67 -3.35
CA LEU A 171 21.48 -4.77 -3.91
C LEU A 171 22.41 -5.65 -4.75
N GLU A 172 23.12 -6.56 -4.09
CA GLU A 172 24.23 -7.35 -4.67
C GLU A 172 23.83 -8.09 -5.97
N SER A 173 22.62 -8.65 -6.01
CA SER A 173 22.16 -9.46 -7.15
C SER A 173 21.93 -8.69 -8.45
N ILE A 174 21.90 -7.37 -8.39
CA ILE A 174 21.74 -6.47 -9.54
C ILE A 174 22.88 -5.44 -9.63
N GLU A 175 23.85 -5.50 -8.70
CA GLU A 175 25.02 -4.61 -8.65
C GLU A 175 24.67 -3.12 -8.57
N GLU A 176 23.58 -2.78 -7.87
CA GLU A 176 23.06 -1.43 -7.76
C GLU A 176 22.76 -1.04 -6.32
N GLU A 177 22.56 0.25 -6.10
CA GLU A 177 22.19 0.80 -4.79
C GLU A 177 20.78 1.38 -4.83
N CYS A 178 20.06 1.25 -3.73
CA CYS A 178 18.86 2.04 -3.47
C CYS A 178 19.05 2.89 -2.19
N LYS A 179 18.27 3.96 -2.08
CA LYS A 179 18.26 4.83 -0.90
C LYS A 179 16.95 4.68 -0.15
N LEU A 180 17.05 4.44 1.15
CA LEU A 180 15.92 4.44 2.07
C LEU A 180 16.11 5.55 3.09
N VAL A 181 15.18 6.49 3.14
CA VAL A 181 15.26 7.66 3.99
C VAL A 181 14.07 7.71 4.93
N TYR A 182 14.33 7.82 6.22
CA TYR A 182 13.31 8.08 7.24
C TYR A 182 13.47 9.50 7.75
N THR A 183 12.40 10.30 7.71
CA THR A 183 12.37 11.63 8.32
C THR A 183 11.32 11.64 9.42
N VAL A 184 11.77 11.64 10.67
CA VAL A 184 10.91 11.74 11.85
C VAL A 184 10.68 13.21 12.14
N TYR A 185 9.42 13.64 12.15
CA TYR A 185 9.01 15.01 12.45
C TYR A 185 8.59 15.17 13.91
N ASN A 186 8.64 16.40 14.41
CA ASN A 186 8.22 16.74 15.77
C ASN A 186 6.70 16.60 16.02
N ASN A 187 5.91 16.22 15.03
CA ASN A 187 4.51 15.80 15.16
C ASN A 187 4.36 14.26 15.24
N GLN A 188 5.44 13.54 15.55
CA GLN A 188 5.54 12.08 15.63
C GLN A 188 5.38 11.32 14.31
N SER A 189 5.13 11.98 13.18
CA SER A 189 5.05 11.27 11.90
C SER A 189 6.44 10.91 11.37
N ILE A 190 6.50 9.81 10.62
CA ILE A 190 7.70 9.37 9.89
C ILE A 190 7.40 9.42 8.40
N GLN A 191 8.05 10.30 7.67
CA GLN A 191 8.08 10.20 6.22
C GLN A 191 9.12 9.17 5.82
N ILE A 192 8.74 8.24 4.95
CA ILE A 192 9.61 7.19 4.42
C ILE A 192 9.72 7.37 2.92
N GLN A 193 10.95 7.44 2.43
CA GLN A 193 11.24 7.63 1.01
C GLN A 193 12.15 6.49 0.54
N LEU A 194 11.75 5.83 -0.55
CA LEU A 194 12.54 4.83 -1.25
C LEU A 194 12.86 5.33 -2.65
N HIS A 195 14.14 5.27 -3.02
CA HIS A 195 14.63 5.72 -4.30
C HIS A 195 15.50 4.63 -4.96
N LEU A 196 15.28 4.41 -6.24
CA LEU A 196 16.12 3.58 -7.11
C LEU A 196 16.33 4.31 -8.43
N ASP A 197 17.60 4.50 -8.81
CA ASP A 197 17.97 5.17 -10.06
C ASP A 197 17.40 4.44 -11.30
N LYS A 198 17.15 5.17 -12.36
CA LYS A 198 16.71 4.61 -13.64
C LYS A 198 17.74 3.67 -14.24
N ASN A 199 17.27 2.56 -14.79
CA ASN A 199 18.10 1.67 -15.64
C ASN A 199 17.18 0.81 -16.50
N SER A 200 17.02 1.18 -17.77
CA SER A 200 16.17 0.48 -18.74
C SER A 200 16.71 -0.89 -19.18
N GLN A 201 17.95 -1.24 -18.82
CA GLN A 201 18.56 -2.53 -19.14
C GLN A 201 18.27 -3.62 -18.11
N ARG A 202 17.65 -3.26 -16.97
CA ARG A 202 17.28 -4.24 -15.94
C ARG A 202 16.24 -5.23 -16.44
N GLN A 203 16.23 -6.39 -15.83
CA GLN A 203 15.10 -7.31 -15.96
C GLN A 203 13.81 -6.67 -15.46
N THR A 204 12.67 -7.15 -15.96
CA THR A 204 11.34 -6.70 -15.51
C THR A 204 11.25 -6.72 -13.99
N LEU A 205 10.93 -5.58 -13.40
CA LEU A 205 10.74 -5.39 -11.98
C LEU A 205 9.29 -5.77 -11.59
N PRO A 206 9.08 -6.77 -10.73
CA PRO A 206 7.72 -7.16 -10.34
C PRO A 206 7.03 -6.16 -9.43
N LEU A 207 7.80 -5.48 -8.57
CA LEU A 207 7.26 -4.66 -7.49
C LEU A 207 8.31 -3.63 -7.04
N PHE A 208 7.86 -2.44 -6.62
CA PHE A 208 8.70 -1.42 -6.00
C PHE A 208 8.01 -0.85 -4.76
N GLY A 209 8.53 -1.14 -3.57
CA GLY A 209 7.91 -0.71 -2.33
C GLY A 209 8.69 -1.07 -1.05
N ILE A 210 7.96 -1.06 0.06
CA ILE A 210 8.48 -1.32 1.41
C ILE A 210 7.56 -2.35 2.08
N GLU A 211 8.15 -3.33 2.76
CA GLU A 211 7.43 -4.30 3.56
C GLU A 211 7.71 -4.06 5.05
N PHE A 212 6.64 -4.00 5.83
CA PHE A 212 6.63 -3.94 7.29
C PHE A 212 6.23 -5.30 7.84
N ALA A 213 6.95 -5.78 8.85
CA ALA A 213 6.60 -6.96 9.61
C ALA A 213 6.17 -6.53 11.02
N LEU A 214 4.88 -6.60 11.31
CA LEU A 214 4.29 -6.24 12.60
C LEU A 214 4.00 -7.51 13.42
N LYS A 215 3.77 -7.33 14.71
CA LYS A 215 3.25 -8.41 15.55
C LYS A 215 1.88 -8.87 15.04
N LYS A 216 1.56 -10.16 15.23
CA LYS A 216 0.33 -10.80 14.72
C LYS A 216 -0.98 -10.21 15.26
N GLU A 217 -0.91 -9.51 16.39
CA GLU A 217 -2.05 -8.83 17.02
C GLU A 217 -2.58 -7.69 16.15
N PHE A 218 -1.74 -7.12 15.26
CA PHE A 218 -2.12 -6.13 14.26
C PHE A 218 -2.78 -6.82 13.06
N LYS A 219 -4.02 -7.25 13.22
CA LYS A 219 -4.75 -8.06 12.23
C LYS A 219 -5.94 -7.36 11.58
N ASN A 220 -6.34 -6.21 12.11
CA ASN A 220 -7.43 -5.44 11.53
C ASN A 220 -6.86 -4.50 10.47
N PHE A 221 -7.15 -4.79 9.21
CA PHE A 221 -6.67 -4.05 8.04
C PHE A 221 -7.79 -3.17 7.49
N ALA A 222 -7.50 -1.89 7.33
CA ALA A 222 -8.42 -0.96 6.68
C ALA A 222 -7.67 -0.15 5.63
N TYR A 223 -8.36 0.22 4.55
CA TYR A 223 -7.79 1.04 3.49
C TYR A 223 -8.87 1.86 2.78
N PHE A 224 -8.44 2.95 2.18
CA PHE A 224 -9.23 3.73 1.23
C PHE A 224 -8.55 3.65 -0.13
N GLY A 225 -9.10 2.83 -1.01
CA GLY A 225 -8.52 2.46 -2.29
C GLY A 225 -9.51 1.69 -3.16
N LYS A 226 -9.04 1.11 -4.25
CA LYS A 226 -9.86 0.32 -5.15
C LYS A 226 -10.14 -1.08 -4.63
N GLY A 227 -11.39 -1.49 -4.74
CA GLY A 227 -11.88 -2.86 -4.66
C GLY A 227 -12.11 -3.40 -3.27
N GLU A 228 -13.25 -4.04 -3.10
CA GLU A 228 -13.49 -4.99 -2.03
C GLU A 228 -12.58 -6.23 -2.17
N LYS A 229 -12.32 -6.66 -3.40
CA LYS A 229 -11.39 -7.75 -3.72
C LYS A 229 -10.08 -7.18 -4.23
N ASP A 230 -9.07 -8.03 -4.30
CA ASP A 230 -7.75 -7.64 -4.77
C ASP A 230 -7.79 -7.02 -6.17
N THR A 231 -7.00 -5.99 -6.34
CA THR A 231 -6.84 -5.27 -7.61
C THR A 231 -5.37 -5.15 -7.97
N TYR A 232 -5.08 -5.16 -9.28
CA TYR A 232 -3.76 -5.00 -9.87
C TYR A 232 -3.89 -4.05 -11.06
N ILE A 233 -2.82 -3.43 -11.51
CA ILE A 233 -2.85 -2.41 -12.57
C ILE A 233 -3.53 -2.88 -13.87
N ASP A 234 -3.52 -4.18 -14.16
CA ASP A 234 -4.19 -4.80 -15.31
C ASP A 234 -5.56 -5.41 -14.95
N ARG A 235 -6.00 -5.27 -13.71
CA ARG A 235 -7.28 -5.77 -13.18
C ARG A 235 -7.77 -4.84 -12.07
N ASP A 236 -8.08 -3.59 -12.41
CA ASP A 236 -8.38 -2.54 -11.45
C ASP A 236 -9.73 -1.87 -11.64
N HIS A 237 -10.63 -2.46 -12.44
CA HIS A 237 -11.98 -1.92 -12.65
C HIS A 237 -12.87 -2.17 -11.42
N ALA A 238 -12.66 -1.38 -10.39
CA ALA A 238 -13.33 -1.45 -9.10
C ALA A 238 -13.59 -0.05 -8.54
N LEU A 239 -14.57 0.06 -7.65
CA LEU A 239 -14.86 1.29 -6.92
C LEU A 239 -13.77 1.59 -5.91
N THR A 240 -13.41 2.85 -5.78
CA THR A 240 -12.64 3.36 -4.65
C THR A 240 -13.59 3.64 -3.49
N ASP A 241 -13.34 3.03 -2.36
CA ASP A 241 -14.14 3.24 -1.14
C ASP A 241 -13.28 2.96 0.11
N PHE A 242 -13.89 3.09 1.27
CA PHE A 242 -13.36 2.58 2.53
C PHE A 242 -13.68 1.09 2.66
N TYR A 243 -12.64 0.30 2.92
CA TYR A 243 -12.77 -1.13 3.15
C TYR A 243 -12.11 -1.51 4.47
N PHE A 244 -12.67 -2.51 5.11
CA PHE A 244 -12.17 -3.07 6.36
C PHE A 244 -12.15 -4.59 6.25
N GLU A 245 -11.02 -5.19 6.55
CA GLU A 245 -10.79 -6.63 6.47
C GLU A 245 -9.99 -7.11 7.68
N ASN A 246 -10.12 -8.40 7.96
CA ASN A 246 -9.21 -9.08 8.88
C ASN A 246 -8.13 -9.80 8.06
N VAL A 247 -6.88 -9.68 8.46
CA VAL A 247 -5.74 -10.30 7.77
C VAL A 247 -5.91 -11.82 7.62
N ASP A 248 -6.58 -12.47 8.56
CA ASP A 248 -6.85 -13.91 8.49
C ASP A 248 -7.88 -14.27 7.41
N THR A 249 -8.80 -13.37 7.09
CA THR A 249 -9.86 -13.57 6.09
C THR A 249 -9.52 -13.00 4.71
N ASN A 250 -8.50 -12.15 4.62
CA ASN A 250 -8.02 -11.57 3.35
C ASN A 250 -7.16 -12.58 2.53
N TYR A 251 -6.95 -13.79 3.02
CA TYR A 251 -6.22 -14.84 2.30
C TYR A 251 -7.08 -15.49 1.23
N ILE A 252 -6.61 -15.46 -0.03
CA ILE A 252 -7.25 -16.15 -1.14
C ILE A 252 -6.62 -17.55 -1.29
N PRO A 253 -7.36 -18.63 -1.05
CA PRO A 253 -6.83 -19.99 -1.01
C PRO A 253 -6.62 -20.57 -2.42
N TYR A 254 -5.66 -20.05 -3.17
CA TYR A 254 -5.24 -20.66 -4.42
C TYR A 254 -4.69 -22.08 -4.17
N LEU A 255 -4.87 -22.99 -5.14
CA LEU A 255 -4.35 -24.37 -5.04
C LEU A 255 -2.85 -24.38 -4.78
N LYS A 256 -2.09 -23.62 -5.55
CA LYS A 256 -0.71 -23.27 -5.25
C LYS A 256 -0.67 -21.86 -4.70
N PRO A 257 -0.14 -21.66 -3.49
CA PRO A 257 0.02 -20.33 -2.90
C PRO A 257 0.76 -19.37 -3.84
N GLN A 258 0.26 -18.15 -3.97
CA GLN A 258 0.77 -17.15 -4.90
C GLN A 258 0.43 -15.75 -4.43
N GLU A 259 0.87 -14.73 -5.17
CA GLU A 259 0.50 -13.34 -4.91
C GLU A 259 -1.00 -13.14 -4.93
N HIS A 260 -1.53 -12.42 -3.93
CA HIS A 260 -2.94 -12.08 -3.76
C HIS A 260 -3.13 -10.91 -2.80
N GLY A 261 -4.35 -10.37 -2.75
CA GLY A 261 -4.76 -9.41 -1.73
C GLY A 261 -4.16 -8.01 -1.88
N ASN A 262 -3.66 -7.63 -3.06
CA ASN A 262 -3.20 -6.27 -3.33
C ASN A 262 -4.38 -5.34 -3.65
N HIS A 263 -4.30 -4.07 -3.21
CA HIS A 263 -5.29 -3.03 -3.51
C HIS A 263 -4.60 -1.82 -4.13
N THR A 264 -5.11 -1.37 -5.28
CA THR A 264 -4.54 -0.27 -6.06
C THR A 264 -5.18 1.07 -5.72
N ASP A 265 -4.53 2.16 -6.14
CA ASP A 265 -4.99 3.55 -5.96
C ASP A 265 -5.33 3.93 -4.51
N CYS A 266 -4.67 3.30 -3.54
CA CYS A 266 -4.88 3.58 -2.13
C CYS A 266 -4.32 4.97 -1.77
N LYS A 267 -5.09 5.70 -0.96
CA LYS A 267 -4.70 6.99 -0.38
C LYS A 267 -4.13 6.80 1.02
N TRP A 268 -4.64 5.84 1.73
CA TRP A 268 -4.15 5.41 3.02
C TRP A 268 -4.52 3.95 3.27
N CYS A 269 -3.78 3.34 4.19
CA CYS A 269 -4.14 2.08 4.81
C CYS A 269 -3.72 2.09 6.28
N SER A 270 -4.28 1.17 7.05
CA SER A 270 -3.90 0.97 8.44
C SER A 270 -3.94 -0.48 8.85
N LEU A 271 -3.07 -0.83 9.78
CA LEU A 271 -3.17 -2.05 10.56
C LEU A 271 -3.36 -1.71 12.03
N SER A 272 -4.27 -2.39 12.71
CA SER A 272 -4.53 -2.15 14.13
C SER A 272 -4.73 -3.43 14.92
N ASN A 273 -4.40 -3.34 16.21
CA ASN A 273 -4.86 -4.22 17.26
C ASN A 273 -6.02 -3.56 18.04
N ASP A 274 -6.24 -3.92 19.29
CA ASP A 274 -7.33 -3.38 20.10
C ASP A 274 -7.03 -1.97 20.63
N THR A 275 -5.76 -1.57 20.74
CA THR A 275 -5.31 -0.34 21.40
C THR A 275 -4.58 0.63 20.49
N ILE A 276 -3.87 0.12 19.46
CA ILE A 276 -2.97 0.89 18.61
C ILE A 276 -3.36 0.70 17.15
N GLN A 277 -3.25 1.79 16.38
CA GLN A 277 -3.40 1.79 14.94
C GLN A 277 -2.18 2.40 14.26
N VAL A 278 -1.55 1.64 13.38
CA VAL A 278 -0.47 2.06 12.49
C VAL A 278 -1.10 2.53 11.18
N ASN A 279 -0.93 3.78 10.86
CA ASN A 279 -1.51 4.40 9.67
C ASN A 279 -0.42 4.76 8.68
N ILE A 280 -0.65 4.51 7.40
CA ILE A 280 0.24 4.91 6.32
C ILE A 280 -0.56 5.66 5.26
N LYS A 281 -0.05 6.82 4.85
CA LYS A 281 -0.62 7.66 3.78
C LYS A 281 0.38 7.89 2.67
N SER A 282 -0.12 7.97 1.44
CA SER A 282 0.63 8.42 0.28
C SER A 282 -0.32 9.11 -0.70
N GLU A 283 0.20 9.90 -1.61
CA GLU A 283 -0.59 10.47 -2.69
C GLU A 283 -1.24 9.39 -3.55
N LYS A 284 -0.44 8.36 -3.87
CA LYS A 284 -0.88 7.16 -4.60
C LYS A 284 0.03 6.00 -4.21
N MET A 285 -0.59 4.92 -3.74
CA MET A 285 0.12 3.68 -3.40
C MET A 285 -0.76 2.47 -3.67
N GLU A 286 -0.15 1.32 -3.63
CA GLU A 286 -0.85 0.05 -3.48
C GLU A 286 -0.54 -0.51 -2.11
N CYS A 287 -1.46 -1.25 -1.51
CA CYS A 287 -1.26 -1.85 -0.20
C CYS A 287 -1.82 -3.27 -0.13
N MET A 288 -1.19 -4.06 0.71
CA MET A 288 -1.58 -5.45 0.98
C MET A 288 -1.23 -5.80 2.41
N ALA A 289 -2.13 -6.45 3.11
CA ALA A 289 -1.85 -7.04 4.42
C ALA A 289 -2.04 -8.56 4.37
N SER A 290 -1.09 -9.32 4.92
CA SER A 290 -1.13 -10.78 4.92
C SER A 290 -0.43 -11.34 6.15
N LYS A 291 -0.87 -12.51 6.62
CA LYS A 291 -0.11 -13.32 7.59
C LYS A 291 1.08 -14.05 6.97
N TYR A 292 1.16 -14.11 5.66
CA TYR A 292 2.23 -14.79 4.94
C TYR A 292 3.15 -13.79 4.26
N SER A 293 4.46 -13.97 4.44
CA SER A 293 5.46 -13.29 3.61
C SER A 293 5.45 -13.84 2.19
N PHE A 294 6.02 -13.10 1.24
CA PHE A 294 6.19 -13.61 -0.12
C PHE A 294 7.02 -14.91 -0.16
N MET A 295 7.94 -15.12 0.82
CA MET A 295 8.72 -16.36 0.92
C MET A 295 7.89 -17.57 1.38
N HIS A 296 6.93 -17.36 2.29
CA HIS A 296 6.00 -18.43 2.66
C HIS A 296 5.19 -18.89 1.44
N LEU A 297 4.69 -17.94 0.65
CA LEU A 297 3.95 -18.26 -0.58
C LEU A 297 4.83 -18.86 -1.67
N TYR A 298 6.09 -18.39 -1.79
CA TYR A 298 7.06 -18.92 -2.76
C TYR A 298 7.41 -20.39 -2.50
N ASN A 299 7.65 -20.75 -1.24
CA ASN A 299 8.11 -22.08 -0.85
C ASN A 299 6.99 -23.13 -0.84
N ALA A 300 5.73 -22.73 -0.62
CA ALA A 300 4.61 -23.64 -0.53
C ALA A 300 4.13 -24.07 -1.93
N ASN A 301 3.91 -25.37 -2.13
CA ASN A 301 3.26 -25.93 -3.31
C ASN A 301 1.76 -26.12 -3.10
N HIS A 302 1.34 -26.25 -1.83
CA HIS A 302 -0.06 -26.43 -1.44
C HIS A 302 -0.38 -25.60 -0.21
N THR A 303 -1.63 -25.25 -0.04
CA THR A 303 -2.11 -24.42 1.09
C THR A 303 -1.76 -25.02 2.45
N PHE A 304 -1.78 -26.35 2.60
CA PHE A 304 -1.46 -27.02 3.86
C PHE A 304 0.03 -26.97 4.24
N GLU A 305 0.90 -26.58 3.33
CA GLU A 305 2.34 -26.39 3.58
C GLU A 305 2.64 -24.99 4.15
N LEU A 306 1.65 -24.08 4.14
CA LEU A 306 1.83 -22.74 4.69
C LEU A 306 1.97 -22.82 6.22
N PRO A 307 2.97 -22.16 6.80
CA PRO A 307 3.24 -22.24 8.23
C PRO A 307 2.21 -21.47 9.06
N GLN A 308 2.10 -21.82 10.33
CA GLN A 308 1.52 -20.91 11.32
C GLN A 308 2.50 -19.74 11.55
N THR A 309 1.99 -18.51 11.51
CA THR A 309 2.83 -17.32 11.65
C THR A 309 2.48 -16.54 12.92
N ASN A 310 3.46 -15.79 13.42
CA ASN A 310 3.29 -14.82 14.51
C ASN A 310 3.57 -13.40 14.03
N THR A 311 3.42 -13.16 12.75
CA THR A 311 3.75 -11.89 12.07
C THR A 311 2.63 -11.52 11.12
N THR A 312 2.29 -10.25 11.10
CA THR A 312 1.48 -9.63 10.06
C THR A 312 2.39 -8.82 9.14
N HIS A 313 2.35 -9.12 7.85
CA HIS A 313 3.09 -8.40 6.83
C HIS A 313 2.20 -7.32 6.22
N LEU A 314 2.66 -6.07 6.22
CA LEU A 314 2.05 -4.96 5.52
C LEU A 314 3.00 -4.50 4.42
N ARG A 315 2.61 -4.68 3.19
CA ARG A 315 3.39 -4.25 2.02
C ARG A 315 2.75 -3.02 1.42
N ILE A 316 3.55 -1.97 1.31
CA ILE A 316 3.16 -0.68 0.73
C ILE A 316 4.04 -0.44 -0.48
N THR A 317 3.44 -0.27 -1.64
CA THR A 317 4.20 -0.14 -2.88
C THR A 317 3.80 1.09 -3.67
N LYS A 318 4.75 1.63 -4.40
CA LYS A 318 4.45 2.60 -5.45
C LYS A 318 3.60 1.95 -6.52
N GLN A 319 4.01 0.75 -6.93
CA GLN A 319 3.38 -0.02 -7.99
C GLN A 319 3.85 -1.47 -7.96
N GLN A 320 2.95 -2.38 -8.33
CA GLN A 320 3.28 -3.70 -8.84
C GLN A 320 3.05 -3.76 -10.35
N MET A 321 3.76 -4.63 -11.05
CA MET A 321 3.41 -4.97 -12.43
C MET A 321 2.09 -5.76 -12.46
N GLY A 322 1.45 -5.82 -13.61
CA GLY A 322 0.24 -6.61 -13.83
C GLY A 322 0.41 -8.09 -13.52
N VAL A 323 -0.70 -8.79 -13.35
CA VAL A 323 -0.73 -10.24 -13.08
C VAL A 323 -0.95 -11.09 -14.34
N GLY A 324 -1.20 -10.45 -15.50
CA GLY A 324 -1.36 -11.13 -16.79
C GLY A 324 -2.63 -11.99 -16.88
N GLY A 325 -2.52 -13.14 -17.56
CA GLY A 325 -3.64 -14.05 -17.70
C GLY A 325 -4.51 -13.82 -18.95
N ILE A 326 -3.97 -13.13 -19.96
CA ILE A 326 -4.68 -12.89 -21.24
C ILE A 326 -4.91 -14.16 -22.06
N ASN A 327 -4.15 -15.22 -21.79
CA ASN A 327 -4.37 -16.56 -22.34
C ASN A 327 -3.77 -17.63 -21.43
N SER A 328 -4.08 -18.91 -21.74
CA SER A 328 -3.58 -20.09 -21.01
C SER A 328 -2.23 -20.61 -21.51
N TRP A 329 -1.57 -19.91 -22.44
CA TRP A 329 -0.37 -20.37 -23.13
C TRP A 329 0.91 -19.71 -22.62
N GLY A 330 0.87 -19.06 -21.48
CA GLY A 330 2.01 -18.41 -20.86
C GLY A 330 2.38 -17.07 -21.49
N ALA A 331 1.40 -16.29 -21.93
CA ALA A 331 1.65 -14.92 -22.35
C ALA A 331 2.16 -14.08 -21.20
N LYS A 332 3.20 -13.28 -21.47
CA LYS A 332 3.74 -12.33 -20.51
C LYS A 332 2.75 -11.19 -20.25
N VAL A 333 2.95 -10.51 -19.12
CA VAL A 333 2.25 -9.24 -18.82
C VAL A 333 2.49 -8.25 -19.96
N GLN A 334 1.44 -7.56 -20.37
CA GLN A 334 1.52 -6.57 -21.47
C GLN A 334 2.39 -5.38 -21.07
N PRO A 335 3.15 -4.78 -22.01
CA PRO A 335 4.13 -3.73 -21.73
C PRO A 335 3.59 -2.53 -20.94
N GLN A 336 2.34 -2.12 -21.20
CA GLN A 336 1.70 -0.98 -20.49
C GLN A 336 1.43 -1.24 -19.00
N TYR A 337 1.49 -2.49 -18.55
CA TYR A 337 1.31 -2.89 -17.16
C TYR A 337 2.61 -3.27 -16.46
N LEU A 338 3.75 -2.99 -17.09
CA LEU A 338 5.06 -3.13 -16.48
C LEU A 338 5.46 -1.85 -15.74
N ILE A 339 6.38 -1.99 -14.79
CA ILE A 339 6.99 -0.83 -14.13
C ILE A 339 8.01 -0.19 -15.08
N ASP A 340 7.84 1.10 -15.34
CA ASP A 340 8.73 1.86 -16.24
C ASP A 340 10.07 2.16 -15.54
N GLN A 341 11.09 1.41 -15.88
CA GLN A 341 12.45 1.54 -15.34
C GLN A 341 13.33 2.52 -16.15
N SER A 342 12.80 3.18 -17.18
CA SER A 342 13.49 4.25 -17.93
C SER A 342 13.55 5.56 -17.14
N LYS A 343 12.82 5.64 -16.01
CA LYS A 343 12.77 6.77 -15.08
C LYS A 343 13.23 6.32 -13.70
N ASN A 344 13.65 7.29 -12.88
CA ASN A 344 13.89 7.02 -11.47
C ASN A 344 12.60 6.53 -10.80
N LEU A 345 12.75 5.57 -9.92
CA LEU A 345 11.64 5.06 -9.11
C LEU A 345 11.72 5.72 -7.72
N ASP A 346 10.79 6.63 -7.49
CA ASP A 346 10.64 7.34 -6.23
C ASP A 346 9.32 6.96 -5.59
N PHE A 347 9.36 6.56 -4.33
CA PHE A 347 8.18 6.29 -3.53
C PHE A 347 8.26 7.01 -2.20
N THR A 348 7.20 7.71 -1.82
CA THR A 348 7.10 8.42 -0.55
C THR A 348 5.79 8.06 0.14
N CYS A 349 5.86 7.68 1.39
CA CYS A 349 4.71 7.51 2.26
C CYS A 349 4.98 8.13 3.64
N THR A 350 3.91 8.38 4.39
CA THR A 350 3.99 8.91 5.76
C THR A 350 3.30 7.94 6.70
N LEU A 351 4.05 7.46 7.68
CA LEU A 351 3.59 6.63 8.78
C LEU A 351 3.28 7.50 9.99
N TYR A 352 2.18 7.24 10.66
CA TYR A 352 1.84 7.81 11.96
C TYR A 352 1.07 6.80 12.80
N ILE A 353 1.25 6.91 14.10
CA ILE A 353 0.60 6.04 15.06
C ILE A 353 -0.55 6.80 15.72
N SER A 354 -1.67 6.12 15.93
CA SER A 354 -2.78 6.62 16.74
C SER A 354 -3.22 5.56 17.74
N LYS A 355 -3.68 6.01 18.91
CA LYS A 355 -4.37 5.14 19.86
C LYS A 355 -5.80 4.97 19.39
N LYS A 356 -6.38 3.82 19.69
CA LYS A 356 -7.81 3.57 19.52
C LYS A 356 -8.49 3.93 20.84
N ASP A 357 -9.56 4.68 20.74
CA ASP A 357 -10.43 5.01 21.86
C ASP A 357 -11.27 3.80 22.28
#